data_0009fbbff1d9636142f14dc82ff67398
#
_entry.id   0009fbbff1d9636142f14dc82ff67398
#
_cell.length_a   1.000
_cell.length_b   1.000
_cell.length_c   1.000
_cell.angle_alpha   90.00
_cell.angle_beta   90.00
_cell.angle_gamma   90.00
#
_symmetry.space_group_name_H-M   'P 1'
#
loop_
_entity.id
_entity.type
_entity.pdbx_description
1 polymer ?
#
loop_
_entity_poly.entity_id
_entity_poly.type
_entity_poly.pdbx_seq_one_letter_code
_entity_poly.pdbx_strand_id
1 'polypeptide(L)'
;MRKMHFFCIFYLLLIKLGYNTIMLRMLKNPKTDNTKYFKECNTRSSTISSRWPEVTTQRWVSHYGFQATPLPPEIWGQEELLKAVNEEFKFDNVGVVKLPPYFNYGWHRDTDRGCSINMLLSHDESHTLFQTEVVRENMDFRFTELKYKPDTFYIFNSQESHCVLNFKEPRFLFTCEFGQDKNELSYETLKNWVSKYETRNQSKD
;
A
#
# COMPACT_ATOMS: atom_id res chain seq x y z
N MET A 1 -35.49 0.71 -17.46
CA MET A 1 -34.05 0.70 -17.11
C MET A 1 -33.85 1.56 -15.87
N ARG A 2 -33.73 0.95 -14.68
CA ARG A 2 -33.50 1.66 -13.41
C ARG A 2 -32.01 1.83 -13.21
N LYS A 3 -31.53 3.06 -13.15
CA LYS A 3 -30.15 3.40 -12.77
C LYS A 3 -29.96 2.99 -11.31
N MET A 4 -29.10 2.01 -11.07
CA MET A 4 -28.64 1.67 -9.74
C MET A 4 -27.73 2.81 -9.23
N HIS A 5 -28.19 3.49 -8.19
CA HIS A 5 -27.38 4.45 -7.45
C HIS A 5 -26.34 3.68 -6.63
N PHE A 6 -25.09 3.97 -6.87
CA PHE A 6 -23.97 3.45 -6.07
C PHE A 6 -24.11 3.97 -4.64
N PHE A 7 -24.24 3.03 -3.71
CA PHE A 7 -24.23 3.30 -2.29
C PHE A 7 -22.87 3.88 -1.89
N CYS A 8 -22.87 5.12 -1.42
CA CYS A 8 -21.75 5.69 -0.66
C CYS A 8 -21.68 4.94 0.67
N ILE A 9 -20.66 4.10 0.84
CA ILE A 9 -20.44 3.39 2.11
C ILE A 9 -19.98 4.43 3.13
N PHE A 10 -20.85 4.78 4.06
CA PHE A 10 -20.53 5.60 5.22
C PHE A 10 -19.90 4.71 6.28
N TYR A 11 -18.61 4.89 6.56
CA TYR A 11 -17.99 4.33 7.75
C TYR A 11 -18.05 5.36 8.86
N LEU A 12 -18.84 5.07 9.88
CA LEU A 12 -18.88 5.80 11.14
C LEU A 12 -17.75 5.26 12.03
N LEU A 13 -16.67 6.00 12.19
CA LEU A 13 -15.67 5.74 13.21
C LEU A 13 -16.06 6.49 14.47
N LEU A 14 -16.57 5.79 15.48
CA LEU A 14 -16.84 6.33 16.81
C LEU A 14 -15.55 6.40 17.61
N ILE A 15 -14.95 7.56 17.71
CA ILE A 15 -13.84 7.81 18.64
C ILE A 15 -14.44 8.36 19.94
N LYS A 16 -14.42 7.54 20.98
CA LYS A 16 -14.78 7.98 22.34
C LYS A 16 -13.61 8.69 22.98
N LEU A 17 -13.57 10.01 22.88
CA LEU A 17 -12.65 10.86 23.65
C LEU A 17 -13.49 11.55 24.72
N GLY A 18 -13.43 11.07 25.99
CA GLY A 18 -14.09 11.67 27.15
C GLY A 18 -15.47 12.27 26.80
N TYR A 19 -16.46 12.25 27.51
CA TYR A 19 -17.85 12.79 27.44
C TYR A 19 -18.45 13.31 26.11
N ASN A 20 -17.66 13.46 25.00
CA ASN A 20 -18.15 13.87 23.69
C ASN A 20 -17.82 12.83 22.62
N THR A 21 -18.85 12.31 21.97
CA THR A 21 -18.70 11.46 20.79
C THR A 21 -18.54 12.36 19.57
N ILE A 22 -17.33 12.42 19.00
CA ILE A 22 -17.08 13.12 17.74
C ILE A 22 -17.37 12.15 16.59
N MET A 23 -18.34 12.47 15.76
CA MET A 23 -18.65 11.71 14.56
C MET A 23 -17.79 12.25 13.41
N LEU A 24 -16.80 11.47 12.97
CA LEU A 24 -15.97 11.78 11.82
C LEU A 24 -16.66 11.27 10.54
N ARG A 25 -16.90 12.16 9.60
CA ARG A 25 -17.44 11.81 8.30
C ARG A 25 -16.32 11.64 7.31
N MET A 26 -16.19 10.43 6.77
CA MET A 26 -15.22 10.10 5.72
C MET A 26 -15.89 10.22 4.35
N LEU A 27 -15.34 11.08 3.49
CA LEU A 27 -15.85 11.30 2.14
C LEU A 27 -14.80 10.94 1.11
N LYS A 28 -15.18 10.11 0.15
CA LYS A 28 -14.31 9.83 -1.01
C LYS A 28 -14.15 11.10 -1.84
N ASN A 29 -12.92 11.47 -2.17
CA ASN A 29 -12.63 12.59 -3.04
C ASN A 29 -12.68 12.14 -4.51
N PRO A 30 -13.66 12.61 -5.32
CA PRO A 30 -13.83 12.13 -6.70
C PRO A 30 -12.83 12.73 -7.70
N LYS A 31 -12.06 13.77 -7.31
CA LYS A 31 -11.22 14.56 -8.21
C LYS A 31 -9.73 14.54 -7.85
N THR A 32 -9.29 13.61 -7.01
CA THR A 32 -7.89 13.58 -6.58
C THR A 32 -7.00 13.02 -7.68
N ASP A 33 -5.93 13.74 -7.99
CA ASP A 33 -4.80 13.17 -8.70
C ASP A 33 -4.10 12.16 -7.77
N ASN A 34 -4.25 10.89 -8.07
CA ASN A 34 -3.73 9.81 -7.25
C ASN A 34 -2.22 9.64 -7.39
N THR A 35 -1.59 10.28 -8.38
CA THR A 35 -0.14 10.14 -8.66
C THR A 35 0.75 10.68 -7.54
N LYS A 36 0.18 11.49 -6.64
CA LYS A 36 0.84 11.96 -5.42
C LYS A 36 0.98 10.85 -4.35
N TYR A 37 0.05 9.91 -4.31
CA TYR A 37 -0.08 8.92 -3.24
C TYR A 37 0.51 7.58 -3.62
N PHE A 38 0.32 7.18 -4.86
CA PHE A 38 0.82 5.91 -5.39
C PHE A 38 0.95 5.93 -6.90
N LYS A 39 1.81 5.06 -7.42
CA LYS A 39 1.93 4.79 -8.86
C LYS A 39 1.74 3.30 -9.10
N GLU A 40 0.80 2.95 -9.96
CA GLU A 40 0.69 1.61 -10.53
C GLU A 40 1.86 1.35 -11.48
N CYS A 41 2.56 0.23 -11.31
CA CYS A 41 3.59 -0.22 -12.24
C CYS A 41 2.96 -0.97 -13.41
N ASN A 42 3.54 -0.84 -14.59
CA ASN A 42 3.09 -1.57 -15.78
C ASN A 42 3.51 -3.05 -15.72
N THR A 43 4.62 -3.33 -15.03
CA THR A 43 5.13 -4.68 -14.81
C THR A 43 4.28 -5.40 -13.79
N ARG A 44 3.87 -6.63 -14.12
CA ARG A 44 3.14 -7.53 -13.23
C ARG A 44 4.08 -8.57 -12.64
N SER A 45 3.75 -9.05 -11.45
CA SER A 45 4.44 -10.18 -10.85
C SER A 45 4.18 -11.45 -11.63
N SER A 46 5.24 -12.19 -11.92
CA SER A 46 5.18 -13.52 -12.54
C SER A 46 5.43 -14.63 -11.52
N THR A 47 6.16 -14.35 -10.48
CA THR A 47 6.67 -15.36 -9.54
C THR A 47 6.13 -15.17 -8.13
N ILE A 48 6.15 -13.95 -7.59
CA ILE A 48 5.76 -13.70 -6.19
C ILE A 48 4.30 -14.11 -5.97
N SER A 49 3.39 -13.73 -6.87
CA SER A 49 1.96 -14.03 -6.74
C SER A 49 1.66 -15.52 -6.63
N SER A 50 2.45 -16.37 -7.29
CA SER A 50 2.25 -17.83 -7.27
C SER A 50 2.99 -18.51 -6.13
N ARG A 51 4.15 -17.97 -5.71
CA ARG A 51 5.07 -18.64 -4.78
C ARG A 51 5.05 -18.11 -3.35
N TRP A 52 4.41 -16.94 -3.10
CA TRP A 52 4.36 -16.39 -1.76
C TRP A 52 3.79 -17.35 -0.69
N PRO A 53 2.85 -18.28 -0.99
CA PRO A 53 2.37 -19.23 0.01
C PRO A 53 3.46 -20.15 0.56
N GLU A 54 4.54 -20.37 -0.19
CA GLU A 54 5.71 -21.13 0.27
C GLU A 54 6.33 -20.47 1.52
N VAL A 55 6.21 -19.16 1.64
CA VAL A 55 6.72 -18.36 2.78
C VAL A 55 5.88 -18.55 4.03
N THR A 56 4.63 -18.98 3.90
CA THR A 56 3.73 -19.19 5.05
C THR A 56 4.21 -20.29 6.00
N THR A 57 5.13 -21.14 5.56
CA THR A 57 5.79 -22.14 6.38
C THR A 57 6.92 -21.56 7.24
N GLN A 58 7.35 -20.32 6.94
CA GLN A 58 8.41 -19.64 7.65
C GLN A 58 7.91 -19.02 8.97
N ARG A 59 8.85 -18.65 9.82
CA ARG A 59 8.54 -18.03 11.11
C ARG A 59 8.07 -16.60 10.90
N TRP A 60 6.83 -16.33 11.28
CA TRP A 60 6.26 -14.99 11.35
C TRP A 60 6.77 -14.26 12.59
N VAL A 61 7.27 -13.05 12.41
CA VAL A 61 7.70 -12.16 13.49
C VAL A 61 6.61 -11.13 13.73
N SER A 62 6.17 -10.99 14.96
CA SER A 62 5.17 -9.97 15.35
C SER A 62 5.81 -8.60 15.45
N HIS A 63 5.15 -7.59 14.89
CA HIS A 63 5.59 -6.22 14.87
C HIS A 63 4.38 -5.28 14.92
N TYR A 64 4.23 -4.48 15.98
CA TYR A 64 3.14 -3.49 16.14
C TYR A 64 1.71 -3.96 15.78
N GLY A 65 1.36 -5.19 16.13
CA GLY A 65 0.02 -5.76 15.90
C GLY A 65 -0.18 -6.43 14.53
N PHE A 66 0.82 -6.44 13.67
CA PHE A 66 0.88 -7.25 12.46
C PHE A 66 2.03 -8.26 12.54
N GLN A 67 2.10 -9.16 11.59
CA GLN A 67 3.17 -10.14 11.46
C GLN A 67 3.90 -9.91 10.14
N ALA A 68 5.20 -10.16 10.12
CA ALA A 68 6.01 -10.10 8.92
C ALA A 68 6.90 -11.33 8.79
N THR A 69 7.21 -11.72 7.57
CA THR A 69 8.17 -12.75 7.25
C THR A 69 8.98 -12.34 6.02
N PRO A 70 10.32 -12.55 6.03
CA PRO A 70 11.13 -12.23 4.87
C PRO A 70 10.77 -13.12 3.69
N LEU A 71 10.86 -12.58 2.48
CA LEU A 71 10.74 -13.31 1.23
C LEU A 71 12.16 -13.54 0.69
N PRO A 72 12.56 -14.81 0.42
CA PRO A 72 13.91 -15.11 -0.05
C PRO A 72 14.24 -14.46 -1.39
N PRO A 73 15.50 -14.04 -1.62
CA PRO A 73 15.94 -13.47 -2.88
C PRO A 73 15.70 -14.37 -4.10
N GLU A 74 15.66 -15.70 -3.90
CA GLU A 74 15.37 -16.69 -4.94
C GLU A 74 13.95 -16.59 -5.48
N ILE A 75 13.05 -15.90 -4.76
CA ILE A 75 11.68 -15.65 -5.20
C ILE A 75 11.57 -14.26 -5.80
N TRP A 76 11.83 -13.20 -5.02
CA TRP A 76 11.62 -11.83 -5.50
C TRP A 76 12.66 -11.41 -6.55
N GLY A 77 13.87 -11.97 -6.54
CA GLY A 77 14.90 -11.68 -7.52
C GLY A 77 14.63 -12.25 -8.92
N GLN A 78 13.56 -13.01 -9.11
CA GLN A 78 13.08 -13.42 -10.44
C GLN A 78 12.20 -12.35 -11.10
N GLU A 79 11.77 -11.35 -10.36
CA GLU A 79 11.00 -10.22 -10.89
C GLU A 79 11.94 -9.16 -11.46
N GLU A 80 11.98 -9.00 -12.77
CA GLU A 80 12.93 -8.12 -13.47
C GLU A 80 12.87 -6.66 -12.96
N LEU A 81 11.65 -6.16 -12.66
CA LEU A 81 11.49 -4.83 -12.08
C LEU A 81 12.18 -4.73 -10.71
N LEU A 82 11.95 -5.70 -9.82
CA LEU A 82 12.51 -5.67 -8.47
C LEU A 82 14.01 -5.84 -8.48
N LYS A 83 14.53 -6.71 -9.36
CA LYS A 83 15.96 -6.87 -9.57
C LYS A 83 16.62 -5.56 -9.98
N ALA A 84 16.08 -4.89 -11.00
CA ALA A 84 16.60 -3.61 -11.48
C ALA A 84 16.51 -2.50 -10.42
N VAL A 85 15.41 -2.44 -9.68
CA VAL A 85 15.24 -1.48 -8.56
C VAL A 85 16.25 -1.76 -7.44
N ASN A 86 16.48 -3.03 -7.11
CA ASN A 86 17.46 -3.40 -6.07
C ASN A 86 18.91 -3.10 -6.48
N GLU A 87 19.23 -3.21 -7.76
CA GLU A 87 20.55 -2.82 -8.28
C GLU A 87 20.83 -1.33 -8.08
N GLU A 88 19.82 -0.49 -8.25
CA GLU A 88 19.92 0.98 -8.11
C GLU A 88 19.82 1.45 -6.66
N PHE A 89 18.80 1.03 -5.93
CA PHE A 89 18.44 1.62 -4.64
C PHE A 89 18.71 0.74 -3.41
N LYS A 90 19.00 -0.55 -3.60
CA LYS A 90 19.24 -1.54 -2.54
C LYS A 90 18.08 -1.71 -1.56
N PHE A 91 17.47 -2.87 -1.58
CA PHE A 91 16.49 -3.23 -0.56
C PHE A 91 17.17 -3.52 0.77
N ASP A 92 16.57 -3.04 1.86
CA ASP A 92 16.91 -3.45 3.23
C ASP A 92 16.06 -4.67 3.64
N ASN A 93 14.74 -4.57 3.40
CA ASN A 93 13.81 -5.64 3.70
C ASN A 93 12.90 -5.93 2.49
N VAL A 94 12.75 -7.20 2.17
CA VAL A 94 11.76 -7.70 1.22
C VAL A 94 10.98 -8.81 1.89
N GLY A 95 9.66 -8.69 1.95
CA GLY A 95 8.88 -9.67 2.68
C GLY A 95 7.38 -9.58 2.46
N VAL A 96 6.69 -10.38 3.25
CA VAL A 96 5.23 -10.41 3.30
C VAL A 96 4.78 -9.96 4.68
N VAL A 97 3.89 -8.99 4.71
CA VAL A 97 3.22 -8.50 5.91
C VAL A 97 1.83 -9.13 5.97
N LYS A 98 1.46 -9.63 7.14
CA LYS A 98 0.15 -10.19 7.43
C LYS A 98 -0.56 -9.34 8.48
N LEU A 99 -1.69 -8.78 8.13
CA LEU A 99 -2.61 -8.15 9.08
C LEU A 99 -3.70 -9.17 9.46
N PRO A 100 -3.97 -9.35 10.76
CA PRO A 100 -5.02 -10.25 11.19
C PRO A 100 -6.43 -9.74 10.80
N PRO A 101 -7.45 -10.60 10.81
CA PRO A 101 -8.83 -10.18 10.63
C PRO A 101 -9.24 -9.05 11.59
N TYR A 102 -10.05 -8.13 11.11
CA TYR A 102 -10.58 -6.97 11.85
C TYR A 102 -9.52 -6.03 12.42
N PHE A 103 -8.27 -6.13 11.95
CA PHE A 103 -7.19 -5.23 12.34
C PHE A 103 -7.23 -3.95 11.50
N ASN A 104 -7.21 -2.81 12.17
CA ASN A 104 -7.15 -1.51 11.54
C ASN A 104 -5.83 -0.85 11.88
N TYR A 105 -5.00 -0.65 10.86
CA TYR A 105 -3.79 0.13 11.00
C TYR A 105 -4.14 1.61 10.78
N GLY A 106 -4.17 2.37 11.89
CA GLY A 106 -4.70 3.72 11.94
C GLY A 106 -3.96 4.72 11.05
N TRP A 107 -4.48 5.94 10.93
CA TRP A 107 -3.86 7.01 10.16
C TRP A 107 -2.47 7.34 10.67
N HIS A 108 -1.47 7.25 9.79
CA HIS A 108 -0.07 7.53 10.09
C HIS A 108 0.69 7.96 8.84
N ARG A 109 1.92 8.40 9.04
CA ARG A 109 2.98 8.52 8.05
C ARG A 109 4.16 7.74 8.57
N ASP A 110 4.92 7.14 7.68
CA ASP A 110 6.11 6.42 8.10
C ASP A 110 7.17 7.40 8.61
N THR A 111 7.86 7.03 9.67
CA THR A 111 8.89 7.88 10.30
C THR A 111 10.14 7.98 9.45
N ASP A 112 10.59 6.86 8.90
CA ASP A 112 11.92 6.73 8.31
C ASP A 112 11.88 6.52 6.79
N ARG A 113 10.83 5.88 6.27
CA ARG A 113 10.70 5.54 4.85
C ARG A 113 10.06 6.65 4.04
N GLY A 114 10.65 6.99 2.88
CA GLY A 114 10.04 7.89 1.89
C GLY A 114 9.01 7.19 1.00
N CYS A 115 9.27 5.93 0.69
CA CYS A 115 8.45 5.12 -0.21
C CYS A 115 8.66 3.62 0.04
N SER A 116 7.80 2.82 -0.58
CA SER A 116 7.92 1.35 -0.68
C SER A 116 7.37 0.85 -2.02
N ILE A 117 7.68 -0.40 -2.37
CA ILE A 117 7.00 -1.10 -3.46
C ILE A 117 6.12 -2.17 -2.82
N ASN A 118 4.83 -2.12 -3.12
CA ASN A 118 3.83 -2.98 -2.52
C ASN A 118 3.02 -3.73 -3.58
N MET A 119 2.56 -4.93 -3.25
CA MET A 119 1.60 -5.70 -4.03
C MET A 119 0.67 -6.45 -3.09
N LEU A 120 -0.64 -6.31 -3.26
CA LEU A 120 -1.61 -7.07 -2.47
C LEU A 120 -1.64 -8.52 -2.96
N LEU A 121 -1.45 -9.46 -2.03
CA LEU A 121 -1.40 -10.90 -2.28
C LEU A 121 -2.73 -11.60 -1.94
N SER A 122 -3.53 -11.01 -1.07
CA SER A 122 -4.86 -11.49 -0.72
C SER A 122 -5.92 -10.82 -1.59
N HIS A 123 -7.00 -11.55 -1.87
CA HIS A 123 -8.12 -11.06 -2.69
C HIS A 123 -9.31 -10.56 -1.86
N ASP A 124 -9.07 -10.28 -0.58
CA ASP A 124 -10.10 -10.01 0.41
C ASP A 124 -10.50 -8.55 0.47
N GLU A 125 -11.64 -8.30 1.13
CA GLU A 125 -12.12 -6.95 1.41
C GLU A 125 -11.20 -6.24 2.40
N SER A 126 -10.25 -5.49 1.87
CA SER A 126 -9.43 -4.56 2.66
C SER A 126 -9.28 -3.24 1.91
N HIS A 127 -9.12 -2.15 2.64
CA HIS A 127 -8.96 -0.83 2.06
C HIS A 127 -7.64 -0.21 2.47
N THR A 128 -6.92 0.35 1.52
CA THR A 128 -5.77 1.22 1.75
C THR A 128 -6.19 2.64 1.37
N LEU A 129 -6.26 3.52 2.35
CA LEU A 129 -6.79 4.86 2.18
C LEU A 129 -5.68 5.89 2.40
N PHE A 130 -5.67 6.93 1.56
CA PHE A 130 -4.82 8.11 1.74
C PHE A 130 -5.69 9.31 2.07
N GLN A 131 -5.30 10.06 3.09
CA GLN A 131 -5.97 11.30 3.45
C GLN A 131 -5.63 12.37 2.41
N THR A 132 -6.65 12.94 1.77
CA THR A 132 -6.46 13.97 0.74
C THR A 132 -6.71 15.37 1.27
N GLU A 133 -7.63 15.52 2.20
CA GLU A 133 -8.01 16.82 2.77
C GLU A 133 -8.64 16.64 4.15
N VAL A 134 -8.42 17.60 5.02
CA VAL A 134 -9.15 17.75 6.29
C VAL A 134 -9.97 19.02 6.20
N VAL A 135 -11.29 18.89 6.15
CA VAL A 135 -12.22 20.04 6.20
C VAL A 135 -12.50 20.33 7.67
N ARG A 136 -11.79 21.31 8.25
CA ARG A 136 -11.82 21.63 9.69
C ARG A 136 -13.18 22.08 10.18
N GLU A 137 -13.94 22.79 9.36
CA GLU A 137 -15.23 23.36 9.73
C GLU A 137 -16.28 22.32 10.11
N ASN A 138 -16.24 21.15 9.45
CA ASN A 138 -17.22 20.08 9.65
C ASN A 138 -16.63 18.80 10.22
N MET A 139 -15.34 18.79 10.57
CA MET A 139 -14.61 17.57 10.94
C MET A 139 -14.68 16.47 9.87
N ASP A 140 -14.83 16.85 8.60
CA ASP A 140 -14.86 15.92 7.47
C ASP A 140 -13.45 15.54 7.05
N PHE A 141 -13.25 14.25 6.78
CA PHE A 141 -12.04 13.74 6.13
C PHE A 141 -12.36 13.38 4.69
N ARG A 142 -11.55 13.86 3.76
CA ARG A 142 -11.57 13.37 2.40
C ARG A 142 -10.41 12.40 2.19
N PHE A 143 -10.66 11.35 1.44
CA PHE A 143 -9.67 10.32 1.17
C PHE A 143 -9.74 9.86 -0.28
N THR A 144 -8.62 9.32 -0.77
CA THR A 144 -8.56 8.46 -1.94
C THR A 144 -8.20 7.05 -1.55
N GLU A 145 -8.67 6.08 -2.31
CA GLU A 145 -8.44 4.67 -2.07
C GLU A 145 -7.48 4.10 -3.09
N LEU A 146 -6.43 3.43 -2.64
CA LEU A 146 -5.62 2.57 -3.49
C LEU A 146 -6.34 1.22 -3.65
N LYS A 147 -6.90 1.01 -4.84
CA LYS A 147 -7.45 -0.28 -5.25
C LYS A 147 -6.36 -1.09 -5.94
N TYR A 148 -5.81 -2.05 -5.23
CA TYR A 148 -4.84 -2.96 -5.81
C TYR A 148 -5.48 -3.82 -6.91
N LYS A 149 -4.77 -3.93 -8.03
CA LYS A 149 -5.08 -4.92 -9.07
C LYS A 149 -4.28 -6.20 -8.78
N PRO A 150 -4.79 -7.37 -9.16
CA PRO A 150 -4.05 -8.62 -9.02
C PRO A 150 -2.67 -8.53 -9.67
N ASP A 151 -1.67 -9.14 -9.04
CA ASP A 151 -0.31 -9.31 -9.55
C ASP A 151 0.39 -8.01 -9.96
N THR A 152 -0.02 -6.88 -9.38
CA THR A 152 0.45 -5.55 -9.81
C THR A 152 1.24 -4.89 -8.69
N PHE A 153 2.45 -4.43 -9.02
CA PHE A 153 3.27 -3.63 -8.12
C PHE A 153 2.79 -2.18 -8.09
N TYR A 154 2.88 -1.59 -6.91
CA TYR A 154 2.58 -0.18 -6.68
C TYR A 154 3.71 0.48 -5.92
N ILE A 155 4.21 1.59 -6.43
CA ILE A 155 5.05 2.49 -5.66
C ILE A 155 4.13 3.27 -4.71
N PHE A 156 4.42 3.21 -3.43
CA PHE A 156 3.61 3.74 -2.35
C PHE A 156 4.32 4.92 -1.69
N ASN A 157 3.64 6.04 -1.56
CA ASN A 157 4.17 7.22 -0.87
C ASN A 157 3.90 7.11 0.63
N SER A 158 4.89 6.67 1.38
CA SER A 158 4.77 6.50 2.84
C SER A 158 4.75 7.82 3.60
N GLN A 159 5.08 8.95 2.96
CA GLN A 159 5.06 10.27 3.56
C GLN A 159 3.71 10.97 3.47
N GLU A 160 2.75 10.41 2.74
CA GLU A 160 1.37 10.85 2.78
C GLU A 160 0.59 10.08 3.86
N SER A 161 -0.29 10.79 4.58
CA SER A 161 -1.10 10.18 5.64
C SER A 161 -1.98 9.06 5.07
N HIS A 162 -1.82 7.85 5.59
CA HIS A 162 -2.52 6.68 5.11
C HIS A 162 -2.98 5.77 6.25
N CYS A 163 -3.94 4.90 5.94
CA CYS A 163 -4.40 3.86 6.85
C CYS A 163 -4.80 2.60 6.10
N VAL A 164 -4.90 1.50 6.82
CA VAL A 164 -5.40 0.23 6.31
C VAL A 164 -6.57 -0.24 7.17
N LEU A 165 -7.69 -0.54 6.51
CA LEU A 165 -8.85 -1.17 7.13
C LEU A 165 -8.92 -2.61 6.63
N ASN A 166 -8.80 -3.57 7.54
CA ASN A 166 -8.92 -4.99 7.24
C ASN A 166 -10.17 -5.57 7.90
N PHE A 167 -10.83 -6.49 7.22
CA PHE A 167 -12.10 -7.07 7.65
C PHE A 167 -11.98 -8.54 8.03
N LYS A 168 -12.80 -9.39 7.47
CA LYS A 168 -13.00 -10.78 7.92
C LYS A 168 -11.79 -11.68 7.76
N GLU A 169 -11.03 -11.49 6.68
CA GLU A 169 -9.92 -12.39 6.34
C GLU A 169 -8.56 -11.75 6.63
N PRO A 170 -7.51 -12.55 6.83
CA PRO A 170 -6.16 -12.02 6.95
C PRO A 170 -5.74 -11.33 5.66
N ARG A 171 -5.18 -10.14 5.75
CA ARG A 171 -4.60 -9.43 4.60
C ARG A 171 -3.13 -9.75 4.48
N PHE A 172 -2.70 -10.13 3.29
CA PHE A 172 -1.30 -10.35 2.95
C PHE A 172 -0.82 -9.31 1.95
N LEU A 173 0.27 -8.63 2.28
CA LEU A 173 0.88 -7.61 1.45
C LEU A 173 2.36 -7.93 1.25
N PHE A 174 2.77 -8.09 -0.01
CA PHE A 174 4.19 -8.04 -0.37
C PHE A 174 4.68 -6.60 -0.24
N THR A 175 5.87 -6.41 0.32
CA THR A 175 6.50 -5.09 0.45
C THR A 175 8.02 -5.18 0.28
N CYS A 176 8.58 -4.20 -0.42
CA CYS A 176 10.01 -3.92 -0.45
C CYS A 176 10.27 -2.60 0.28
N GLU A 177 11.20 -2.62 1.22
CA GLU A 177 11.69 -1.47 1.95
C GLU A 177 13.15 -1.19 1.56
N PHE A 178 13.53 0.06 1.55
CA PHE A 178 14.84 0.52 1.11
C PHE A 178 15.71 0.87 2.33
N GLY A 179 17.04 0.70 2.19
CA GLY A 179 18.00 1.09 3.21
C GLY A 179 18.17 2.61 3.34
N GLN A 180 17.80 3.37 2.30
CA GLN A 180 17.81 4.81 2.31
C GLN A 180 16.62 5.37 3.09
N ASP A 181 16.87 6.42 3.89
CA ASP A 181 15.80 7.13 4.57
C ASP A 181 15.00 8.05 3.61
N LYS A 182 13.93 8.67 4.12
CA LYS A 182 13.03 9.53 3.34
C LYS A 182 13.70 10.77 2.75
N ASN A 183 14.85 11.20 3.26
CA ASN A 183 15.59 12.35 2.75
C ASN A 183 16.54 11.94 1.60
N GLU A 184 16.94 10.67 1.59
CA GLU A 184 17.82 10.10 0.57
C GLU A 184 17.03 9.51 -0.60
N LEU A 185 15.92 8.80 -0.31
CA LEU A 185 15.06 8.20 -1.33
C LEU A 185 13.60 8.64 -1.16
N SER A 186 13.19 9.62 -1.96
CA SER A 186 11.81 10.08 -2.00
C SER A 186 10.92 9.23 -2.91
N TYR A 187 9.61 9.30 -2.67
CA TYR A 187 8.60 8.72 -3.55
C TYR A 187 8.75 9.20 -5.01
N GLU A 188 8.98 10.49 -5.23
CA GLU A 188 9.13 11.07 -6.57
C GLU A 188 10.38 10.54 -7.29
N THR A 189 11.49 10.35 -6.57
CA THR A 189 12.71 9.77 -7.11
C THR A 189 12.47 8.36 -7.63
N LEU A 190 11.90 7.50 -6.79
CA LEU A 190 11.60 6.11 -7.17
C LEU A 190 10.56 6.04 -8.32
N LYS A 191 9.49 6.82 -8.24
CA LYS A 191 8.44 6.89 -9.25
C LYS A 191 9.00 7.28 -10.62
N ASN A 192 9.85 8.29 -10.67
CA ASN A 192 10.45 8.77 -11.90
C ASN A 192 11.44 7.74 -12.49
N TRP A 193 12.22 7.09 -11.64
CA TRP A 193 13.14 6.06 -12.09
C TRP A 193 12.39 4.85 -12.68
N VAL A 194 11.37 4.34 -11.99
CA VAL A 194 10.55 3.22 -12.48
C VAL A 194 9.83 3.59 -13.77
N SER A 195 9.30 4.81 -13.90
CA SER A 195 8.64 5.25 -15.14
C SER A 195 9.61 5.23 -16.34
N LYS A 196 10.85 5.67 -16.14
CA LYS A 196 11.89 5.61 -17.18
C LYS A 196 12.28 4.18 -17.52
N TYR A 197 12.40 3.30 -16.51
CA TYR A 197 12.70 1.88 -16.71
C TYR A 197 11.62 1.20 -17.55
N GLU A 198 10.36 1.38 -17.20
CA GLU A 198 9.21 0.81 -17.92
C GLU A 198 9.14 1.30 -19.37
N THR A 199 9.36 2.60 -19.62
CA THR A 199 9.38 3.15 -20.99
C THR A 199 10.48 2.55 -21.85
N ARG A 200 11.68 2.34 -21.28
CA ARG A 200 12.80 1.74 -22.03
C ARG A 200 12.55 0.28 -22.39
N ASN A 201 11.86 -0.46 -21.56
CA ASN A 201 11.59 -1.87 -21.81
C ASN A 201 10.41 -2.09 -22.76
N GLN A 202 9.40 -1.23 -22.74
CA GLN A 202 8.31 -1.26 -23.73
C GLN A 202 8.77 -0.98 -25.18
N SER A 203 9.92 -0.33 -25.36
CA SER A 203 10.46 -0.05 -26.70
C SER A 203 11.30 -1.19 -27.27
N LYS A 204 11.46 -2.32 -26.55
CA LYS A 204 12.25 -3.49 -26.98
C LYS A 204 11.38 -4.64 -27.47
N ASP A 205 10.08 -4.58 -27.21
CA ASP A 205 9.04 -5.52 -27.68
C ASP A 205 8.36 -4.98 -28.96
#